data_0b99770fb17a3a40b4d2d68e7c71813b
#
_entry.id   0b99770fb17a3a40b4d2d68e7c71813b
#
_cell.length_a   1.000
_cell.length_b   1.000
_cell.length_c   1.000
_cell.angle_alpha   90.00
_cell.angle_beta   90.00
_cell.angle_gamma   90.00
#
_symmetry.space_group_name_H-M   'P 1'
#
loop_
_entity.id
_entity.type
_entity.pdbx_description
1 polymer ?
#
loop_
_entity_poly.entity_id
_entity_poly.type
_entity_poly.pdbx_seq_one_letter_code
_entity_poly.pdbx_strand_id
1 'polypeptide(L)'
;LVVHSNGRFELVLEAGNKAYLRFEKDGYLTKEVLVDTHNANITREAVRKNKMLRFAVQMTPELPDKRLHYAAPVGIISFLNGTGLMKVRYDRRLVRRSDGDIVAN
;
A
#
# COMPACT_ATOMS: atom_id res chain seq x y z
N LEU A 1 0.06 8.24 11.50
CA LEU A 1 -0.88 8.08 10.39
C LEU A 1 -2.15 8.91 10.64
N VAL A 2 -2.48 9.78 9.71
CA VAL A 2 -3.70 10.57 9.76
C VAL A 2 -4.64 10.05 8.67
N VAL A 3 -5.87 9.73 9.06
CA VAL A 3 -6.90 9.24 8.13
C VAL A 3 -8.00 10.30 8.04
N HIS A 4 -8.25 10.77 6.83
CA HIS A 4 -9.30 11.74 6.56
C HIS A 4 -10.63 11.04 6.26
N SER A 5 -11.75 11.74 6.48
CA SER A 5 -13.09 11.18 6.26
C SER A 5 -13.34 10.75 4.81
N ASN A 6 -12.62 11.33 3.86
CA ASN A 6 -12.71 10.97 2.43
C ASN A 6 -11.81 9.80 2.03
N GLY A 7 -11.22 9.09 2.98
CA GLY A 7 -10.34 7.94 2.70
C GLY A 7 -8.91 8.29 2.37
N ARG A 8 -8.51 9.56 2.48
CA ARG A 8 -7.13 9.96 2.28
C ARG A 8 -6.30 9.72 3.53
N PHE A 9 -5.03 9.41 3.32
CA PHE A 9 -4.07 9.14 4.39
C PHE A 9 -2.89 10.07 4.30
N GLU A 10 -2.40 10.48 5.45
CA GLU A 10 -1.14 11.19 5.57
C GLU A 10 -0.21 10.38 6.47
N LEU A 11 1.00 10.16 5.99
CA LEU A 11 1.98 9.34 6.66
C LEU A 11 3.30 10.09 6.70
N VAL A 12 3.85 10.26 7.89
CA VAL A 12 5.19 10.81 8.06
C VAL A 12 6.19 9.68 7.85
N LEU A 13 7.15 9.90 6.95
CA LEU A 13 8.12 8.88 6.56
C LEU A 13 9.32 8.85 7.51
N GLU A 14 9.71 7.63 7.87
CA GLU A 14 11.02 7.34 8.40
C GLU A 14 11.84 6.68 7.30
N ALA A 15 13.04 7.19 7.04
CA ALA A 15 13.88 6.70 5.95
C ALA A 15 14.40 5.28 6.21
N GLY A 16 14.58 4.53 5.13
CA GLY A 16 15.23 3.23 5.18
C GLY A 16 14.37 2.08 5.69
N ASN A 17 13.07 2.25 5.75
CA ASN A 17 12.14 1.27 6.25
C ASN A 17 11.15 0.78 5.18
N LYS A 18 10.56 -0.37 5.44
CA LYS A 18 9.40 -0.86 4.72
C LYS A 18 8.22 -0.94 5.68
N ALA A 19 7.08 -0.48 5.25
CA ALA A 19 5.85 -0.56 6.02
C ALA A 19 4.74 -1.16 5.16
N TYR A 20 4.02 -2.13 5.72
CA TYR A 20 2.83 -2.67 5.10
C TYR A 20 1.63 -2.04 5.77
N LEU A 21 0.83 -1.33 4.98
CA LEU A 21 -0.41 -0.75 5.45
C LEU A 21 -1.56 -1.63 5.00
N ARG A 22 -2.34 -2.09 5.95
CA ARG A 22 -3.47 -2.99 5.67
C ARG A 22 -4.77 -2.24 5.90
N PHE A 23 -5.65 -2.30 4.90
CA PHE A 23 -6.94 -1.63 4.90
C PHE A 23 -8.05 -2.67 4.90
N GLU A 24 -8.81 -2.71 5.98
CA GLU A 24 -9.89 -3.66 6.19
C GLU A 24 -11.20 -2.93 6.50
N LYS A 25 -12.28 -3.44 5.94
CA LYS A 25 -13.62 -2.98 6.24
C LYS A 25 -14.59 -4.13 5.95
N ASP A 26 -15.55 -4.36 6.85
CA ASP A 26 -16.56 -5.41 6.66
C ASP A 26 -17.30 -5.19 5.35
N GLY A 27 -17.45 -6.28 4.57
CA GLY A 27 -18.10 -6.23 3.26
C GLY A 27 -17.23 -5.75 2.12
N TYR A 28 -15.94 -5.50 2.36
CA TYR A 28 -14.98 -5.04 1.37
C TYR A 28 -13.75 -5.93 1.31
N LEU A 29 -13.13 -5.98 0.13
CA LEU A 29 -11.87 -6.69 -0.02
C LEU A 29 -10.77 -5.99 0.75
N THR A 30 -9.98 -6.76 1.49
CA THR A 30 -8.78 -6.26 2.16
C THR A 30 -7.75 -5.84 1.14
N LYS A 31 -7.18 -4.66 1.31
CA LYS A 31 -6.10 -4.15 0.47
C LYS A 31 -4.87 -3.88 1.31
N GLU A 32 -3.70 -4.10 0.73
CA GLU A 32 -2.44 -3.75 1.35
C GLU A 32 -1.67 -2.79 0.45
N VAL A 33 -0.96 -1.86 1.06
CA VAL A 33 -0.04 -0.94 0.38
C VAL A 33 1.32 -1.10 1.05
N LEU A 34 2.32 -1.39 0.25
CA LEU A 34 3.70 -1.43 0.71
C LEU A 34 4.34 -0.06 0.46
N VAL A 35 4.90 0.52 1.51
CA VAL A 35 5.68 1.75 1.41
C VAL A 35 7.14 1.41 1.74
N ASP A 36 8.01 1.58 0.77
CA ASP A 36 9.45 1.38 0.92
C ASP A 36 10.14 2.73 0.88
N THR A 37 10.63 3.18 2.03
CA THR A 37 11.22 4.51 2.17
C THR A 37 12.71 4.57 1.90
N HIS A 38 13.30 3.49 1.39
CA HIS A 38 14.68 3.54 0.91
C HIS A 38 14.80 4.60 -0.19
N ASN A 39 15.84 5.40 -0.14
CA ASN A 39 16.09 6.52 -1.05
C ASN A 39 15.14 7.72 -0.88
N ALA A 40 14.18 7.68 0.04
CA ALA A 40 13.23 8.79 0.22
C ALA A 40 13.93 10.09 0.65
N ASN A 41 15.10 10.02 1.27
CA ASN A 41 15.86 11.16 1.73
C ASN A 41 17.30 11.18 1.17
N ILE A 42 17.48 10.64 -0.03
CA ILE A 42 18.80 10.52 -0.67
C ILE A 42 19.42 11.88 -1.02
N THR A 43 18.61 12.89 -1.22
CA THR A 43 19.04 14.26 -1.47
C THR A 43 18.31 15.21 -0.51
N ARG A 44 18.86 16.43 -0.36
CA ARG A 44 18.20 17.47 0.45
C ARG A 44 16.80 17.81 -0.09
N GLU A 45 16.66 17.87 -1.40
CA GLU A 45 15.38 18.10 -2.04
C GLU A 45 14.40 16.95 -1.81
N ALA A 46 14.89 15.70 -1.90
CA ALA A 46 14.07 14.53 -1.62
C ALA A 46 13.55 14.54 -0.17
N VAL A 47 14.38 14.87 0.80
CA VAL A 47 13.95 15.00 2.20
C VAL A 47 12.75 15.95 2.31
N ARG A 48 12.85 17.10 1.68
CA ARG A 48 11.79 18.11 1.75
C ARG A 48 10.51 17.65 1.07
N LYS A 49 10.61 17.03 -0.12
CA LYS A 49 9.46 16.59 -0.91
C LYS A 49 8.78 15.36 -0.31
N ASN A 50 9.56 14.46 0.29
CA ASN A 50 9.08 13.16 0.74
C ASN A 50 8.80 13.11 2.25
N LYS A 51 8.85 14.24 2.94
CA LYS A 51 8.66 14.29 4.39
C LYS A 51 7.29 13.74 4.81
N MET A 52 6.28 13.99 4.02
CA MET A 52 4.93 13.51 4.27
C MET A 52 4.35 12.89 3.01
N LEU A 53 3.84 11.68 3.14
CA LEU A 53 3.20 10.96 2.06
C LEU A 53 1.68 11.11 2.17
N ARG A 54 1.04 11.49 1.07
CA ARG A 54 -0.41 11.61 0.98
C ARG A 54 -0.93 10.74 -0.14
N PHE A 55 -1.90 9.91 0.17
CA PHE A 55 -2.54 9.06 -0.84
C PHE A 55 -3.95 8.68 -0.36
N ALA A 56 -4.72 8.09 -1.25
CA ALA A 56 -6.05 7.59 -0.94
C ALA A 56 -6.17 6.14 -1.40
N VAL A 57 -6.89 5.35 -0.62
CA VAL A 57 -7.23 3.97 -0.96
C VAL A 57 -8.73 3.87 -1.10
N GLN A 58 -9.18 3.48 -2.29
CA GLN A 58 -10.59 3.20 -2.53
C GLN A 58 -10.86 1.74 -2.23
N MET A 59 -11.77 1.47 -1.30
CA MET A 59 -12.16 0.11 -0.96
C MET A 59 -13.06 -0.47 -2.04
N THR A 60 -12.90 -1.76 -2.29
CA THR A 60 -13.69 -2.51 -3.28
C THR A 60 -14.62 -3.46 -2.54
N PRO A 61 -15.94 -3.42 -2.81
CA PRO A 61 -16.88 -4.34 -2.19
C PRO A 61 -16.50 -5.81 -2.47
N GLU A 62 -16.81 -6.68 -1.52
CA GLU A 62 -16.63 -8.11 -1.70
C GLU A 62 -17.40 -8.60 -2.93
N LEU A 63 -16.79 -9.56 -3.63
CA LEU A 63 -17.40 -10.20 -4.78
C LEU A 63 -18.29 -11.37 -4.33
N PRO A 64 -19.20 -11.86 -5.19
CA PRO A 64 -20.01 -13.04 -4.86
C PRO A 64 -19.18 -14.26 -4.47
N ASP A 65 -18.04 -14.47 -5.12
CA ASP A 65 -17.07 -15.49 -4.70
C ASP A 65 -16.16 -14.92 -3.62
N LYS A 66 -16.44 -15.26 -2.36
CA LYS A 66 -15.69 -14.76 -1.21
C LYS A 66 -14.30 -15.35 -1.06
N ARG A 67 -13.92 -16.29 -1.93
CA ARG A 67 -12.55 -16.84 -1.96
C ARG A 67 -11.59 -15.95 -2.74
N LEU A 68 -12.11 -14.97 -3.47
CA LEU A 68 -11.27 -14.02 -4.21
C LEU A 68 -10.62 -13.01 -3.26
N HIS A 69 -9.34 -12.80 -3.45
CA HIS A 69 -8.55 -11.80 -2.72
C HIS A 69 -7.43 -11.29 -3.60
N TYR A 70 -6.84 -10.17 -3.22
CA TYR A 70 -5.73 -9.61 -3.97
C TYR A 70 -4.49 -10.50 -3.82
N ALA A 71 -3.79 -10.73 -4.94
CA ALA A 71 -2.61 -11.61 -4.99
C ALA A 71 -1.41 -11.03 -4.23
N ALA A 72 -1.34 -9.69 -4.15
CA ALA A 72 -0.21 -8.95 -3.60
C ALA A 72 -0.70 -7.59 -3.11
N PRO A 73 0.14 -6.77 -2.48
CA PRO A 73 -0.22 -5.39 -2.20
C PRO A 73 -0.72 -4.68 -3.46
N VAL A 74 -1.85 -3.97 -3.35
CA VAL A 74 -2.46 -3.28 -4.49
C VAL A 74 -1.65 -2.07 -4.93
N GLY A 75 -0.82 -1.53 -4.04
CA GLY A 75 0.08 -0.43 -4.35
C GLY A 75 1.42 -0.63 -3.69
N ILE A 76 2.47 -0.25 -4.39
CA ILE A 76 3.84 -0.22 -3.88
C ILE A 76 4.38 1.18 -4.12
N ILE A 77 4.69 1.88 -3.04
CA ILE A 77 5.25 3.21 -3.09
C ILE A 77 6.73 3.10 -2.76
N SER A 78 7.57 3.58 -3.65
CA SER A 78 9.02 3.55 -3.51
C SER A 78 9.64 4.85 -4.02
N PHE A 79 10.96 4.98 -3.87
CA PHE A 79 11.66 6.21 -4.22
C PHE A 79 12.91 5.84 -5.03
N LEU A 80 13.09 6.53 -6.15
CA LEU A 80 14.16 6.21 -7.09
C LEU A 80 15.53 6.49 -6.49
N ASN A 81 16.46 5.59 -6.72
CA ASN A 81 17.86 5.80 -6.38
C ASN A 81 18.43 6.98 -7.20
N GLY A 82 19.20 7.83 -6.55
CA GLY A 82 19.80 9.01 -7.15
C GLY A 82 18.99 10.27 -7.01
N THR A 83 17.70 10.24 -7.30
CA THR A 83 16.83 11.44 -7.24
C THR A 83 15.89 11.45 -6.03
N GLY A 84 15.51 10.28 -5.52
CA GLY A 84 14.49 10.19 -4.48
C GLY A 84 13.08 10.49 -4.96
N LEU A 85 12.86 10.51 -6.27
CA LEU A 85 11.51 10.72 -6.80
C LEU A 85 10.59 9.56 -6.43
N MET A 86 9.38 9.88 -6.02
CA MET A 86 8.37 8.90 -5.68
C MET A 86 7.91 8.13 -6.91
N LYS A 87 7.81 6.82 -6.75
CA LYS A 87 7.32 5.91 -7.78
C LYS A 87 6.21 5.05 -7.19
N VAL A 88 5.11 4.93 -7.92
CA VAL A 88 3.97 4.11 -7.50
C VAL A 88 3.73 3.01 -8.54
N ARG A 89 3.60 1.78 -8.05
CA ARG A 89 3.22 0.63 -8.87
C ARG A 89 1.91 0.08 -8.35
N TYR A 90 1.10 -0.43 -9.26
CA TYR A 90 -0.20 -1.01 -8.91
C TYR A 90 -0.27 -2.47 -9.32
N ASP A 91 -0.92 -3.28 -8.48
CA ASP A 91 -1.25 -4.67 -8.78
C ASP A 91 -2.66 -4.93 -8.27
N ARG A 92 -3.59 -5.17 -9.19
CA ARG A 92 -4.99 -5.39 -8.86
C ARG A 92 -5.45 -6.81 -9.17
N ARG A 93 -4.50 -7.72 -9.35
CA ARG A 93 -4.82 -9.12 -9.66
C ARG A 93 -5.51 -9.78 -8.46
N LEU A 94 -6.58 -10.47 -8.76
CA LEU A 94 -7.27 -11.29 -7.78
C LEU A 94 -6.90 -12.75 -8.00
N VAL A 95 -6.76 -13.47 -6.90
CA VAL A 95 -6.54 -14.90 -6.91
C VAL A 95 -7.60 -15.56 -6.07
N ARG A 96 -7.92 -16.82 -6.40
CA ARG A 96 -8.89 -17.59 -5.66
C ARG A 96 -8.18 -18.45 -4.61
N ARG A 97 -8.59 -18.33 -3.37
CA ARG A 97 -8.14 -19.22 -2.31
C ARG A 97 -8.88 -20.54 -2.45
N SER A 98 -8.15 -21.63 -2.57
CA SER A 98 -8.74 -22.96 -2.53
C SER A 98 -8.96 -23.39 -1.07
N ASP A 99 -9.81 -24.41 -0.87
CA ASP A 99 -10.04 -24.94 0.47
C ASP A 99 -8.76 -25.52 1.08
N GLY A 100 -7.87 -26.05 0.23
CA GLY A 100 -6.57 -26.55 0.68
C GLY A 100 -5.62 -25.48 1.16
N ASP A 101 -5.70 -24.28 0.64
CA ASP A 101 -4.84 -23.16 1.02
C ASP A 101 -5.07 -22.73 2.47
N ILE A 102 -6.29 -22.89 2.95
CA ILE A 102 -6.65 -22.56 4.32
C ILE A 102 -5.97 -23.48 5.30
N VAL A 103 -5.82 -24.73 4.93
CA VAL A 103 -5.24 -25.78 5.78
C VAL A 103 -3.72 -25.70 5.81
N ALA A 104 -3.12 -25.22 4.74
CA ALA A 104 -1.66 -25.16 4.59
C ALA A 104 -0.99 -24.12 5.52
N ASN A 105 -1.76 -23.29 6.12
CA ASN A 105 -1.23 -22.25 7.01
C ASN A 105 -1.17 -22.75 8.48
#